data_e921fedba445a0526918bebdaeb179ce
#
_entry.id   e921fedba445a0526918bebdaeb179ce
#
_cell.length_a   1.000
_cell.length_b   1.000
_cell.length_c   1.000
_cell.angle_alpha   90.00
_cell.angle_beta   90.00
_cell.angle_gamma   90.00
#
_symmetry.space_group_name_H-M   'P 1'
#
loop_
_entity.id
_entity.type
_entity.pdbx_description
1 polymer ?
#
loop_
_entity_poly.entity_id
_entity_poly.type
_entity_poly.pdbx_seq_one_letter_code
_entity_poly.pdbx_strand_id
1 'polypeptide(L)'
;MKIKTELYNDHFQNFKRYNIPKAQLVIADIPYNLGKNAYASSPEWYIGGDNKNGESKKAGKQFFNTDCNFNIAEYFHFCNRLLKKEPKEKGQAPAMIVFCAFEQIPMVLQYGEKYGFKHSIPLTFIKNYSAQVLKANMRVVGATEHAIVLYRDKLPKFNNHGHMVFDWFEWKRDSKKEYPKIHPTQKPVNVLKRLIEIFTDDGDVRLREAERHCGRQRN
;
A
#
# COMPACT_ATOMS: atom_id res chain seq x y z
N MET A 1 -17.92 -5.70 -21.11
CA MET A 1 -17.15 -4.45 -21.36
C MET A 1 -15.66 -4.77 -21.37
N LYS A 2 -14.89 -4.26 -22.33
CA LYS A 2 -13.45 -4.55 -22.40
C LYS A 2 -12.72 -3.67 -21.37
N ILE A 3 -12.04 -4.28 -20.39
CA ILE A 3 -11.26 -3.54 -19.39
C ILE A 3 -10.07 -2.89 -20.09
N LYS A 4 -9.95 -1.57 -19.99
CA LYS A 4 -8.79 -0.81 -20.48
C LYS A 4 -7.81 -0.64 -19.33
N THR A 5 -6.56 -1.09 -19.52
CA THR A 5 -5.46 -0.91 -18.55
C THR A 5 -4.39 -0.02 -19.19
N GLU A 6 -3.98 1.00 -18.45
CA GLU A 6 -2.90 1.90 -18.86
C GLU A 6 -1.78 1.82 -17.80
N LEU A 7 -0.55 1.66 -18.25
CA LEU A 7 0.63 1.57 -17.40
C LEU A 7 1.57 2.74 -17.70
N TYR A 8 1.90 3.51 -16.67
CA TYR A 8 2.84 4.62 -16.76
C TYR A 8 4.13 4.26 -16.00
N ASN A 9 5.24 4.20 -16.73
CA ASN A 9 6.56 3.95 -16.12
C ASN A 9 7.27 5.27 -15.88
N ASP A 10 6.83 6.03 -14.89
CA ASP A 10 7.38 7.35 -14.56
C ASP A 10 7.20 7.65 -13.07
N HIS A 11 7.87 8.68 -12.57
CA HIS A 11 7.63 9.22 -11.24
C HIS A 11 6.25 9.88 -11.14
N PHE A 12 5.56 9.67 -10.03
CA PHE A 12 4.22 10.24 -9.81
C PHE A 12 4.22 11.79 -9.90
N GLN A 13 5.33 12.46 -9.60
CA GLN A 13 5.49 13.92 -9.76
C GLN A 13 5.27 14.37 -11.21
N ASN A 14 5.53 13.50 -12.18
CA ASN A 14 5.35 13.76 -13.60
C ASN A 14 3.93 13.51 -14.11
N PHE A 15 2.98 13.19 -13.24
CA PHE A 15 1.61 12.80 -13.61
C PHE A 15 0.88 13.79 -14.53
N LYS A 16 1.24 15.06 -14.49
CA LYS A 16 0.67 16.11 -15.35
C LYS A 16 0.99 15.93 -16.84
N ARG A 17 2.01 15.12 -17.16
CA ARG A 17 2.36 14.78 -18.56
C ARG A 17 1.37 13.79 -19.18
N TYR A 18 0.57 13.14 -18.35
CA TYR A 18 -0.35 12.09 -18.73
C TYR A 18 -1.79 12.55 -18.54
N ASN A 19 -2.67 12.16 -19.45
CA ASN A 19 -4.09 12.43 -19.32
C ASN A 19 -4.78 11.33 -18.50
N ILE A 20 -4.42 11.23 -17.21
CA ILE A 20 -4.96 10.21 -16.31
C ILE A 20 -6.39 10.61 -15.91
N PRO A 21 -7.40 9.77 -16.18
CA PRO A 21 -8.77 10.06 -15.79
C PRO A 21 -8.94 10.05 -14.27
N LYS A 22 -9.95 10.78 -13.78
CA LYS A 22 -10.27 10.81 -12.36
C LYS A 22 -10.74 9.44 -11.87
N ALA A 23 -10.15 8.98 -10.77
CA ALA A 23 -10.39 7.68 -10.21
C ALA A 23 -11.47 7.68 -9.12
N GLN A 24 -12.27 6.64 -9.06
CA GLN A 24 -13.17 6.33 -7.95
C GLN A 24 -12.39 5.79 -6.75
N LEU A 25 -11.36 5.02 -7.02
CA LEU A 25 -10.49 4.43 -6.00
C LEU A 25 -9.03 4.65 -6.36
N VAL A 26 -8.24 5.12 -5.38
CA VAL A 26 -6.78 5.11 -5.42
C VAL A 26 -6.27 4.09 -4.42
N ILE A 27 -5.45 3.14 -4.86
CA ILE A 27 -4.74 2.20 -3.97
C ILE A 27 -3.26 2.57 -4.02
N ALA A 28 -2.77 3.05 -2.91
CA ALA A 28 -1.43 3.55 -2.70
C ALA A 28 -0.61 2.58 -1.86
N ASP A 29 0.62 2.31 -2.26
CA ASP A 29 1.58 1.51 -1.49
C ASP A 29 2.80 2.38 -1.25
N ILE A 30 2.82 3.11 -0.11
CA ILE A 30 3.91 4.04 0.19
C ILE A 30 5.15 3.30 0.68
N PRO A 31 6.37 3.84 0.42
CA PRO A 31 7.59 3.26 0.95
C PRO A 31 7.55 3.13 2.48
N TYR A 32 7.90 1.95 2.98
CA TYR A 32 8.01 1.71 4.43
C TYR A 32 9.37 2.21 4.92
N ASN A 33 9.60 3.52 4.76
CA ASN A 33 10.87 4.18 5.12
C ASN A 33 11.00 4.30 6.64
N LEU A 34 11.30 3.21 7.29
CA LEU A 34 11.50 3.15 8.74
C LEU A 34 12.98 3.36 9.13
N GLY A 35 13.86 3.64 8.16
CA GLY A 35 15.28 3.91 8.37
C GLY A 35 16.08 2.71 8.88
N LYS A 36 17.31 2.95 9.31
CA LYS A 36 18.18 1.92 9.89
C LYS A 36 17.63 1.32 11.20
N ASN A 37 16.78 2.06 11.89
CA ASN A 37 16.12 1.64 13.13
C ASN A 37 14.80 0.89 12.87
N ALA A 38 14.45 0.68 11.61
CA ALA A 38 13.29 -0.12 11.27
C ALA A 38 13.37 -1.49 11.93
N TYR A 39 12.24 -1.91 12.45
CA TYR A 39 12.07 -3.17 13.16
C TYR A 39 12.71 -4.39 12.44
N ALA A 40 12.79 -4.35 11.12
CA ALA A 40 13.32 -5.43 10.29
C ALA A 40 14.77 -5.27 9.86
N SER A 41 15.37 -4.08 10.00
CA SER A 41 16.67 -3.75 9.40
C SER A 41 17.76 -3.31 10.37
N SER A 42 17.50 -3.22 11.70
CA SER A 42 18.53 -2.88 12.65
C SER A 42 19.56 -4.02 12.79
N PRO A 43 20.86 -3.77 12.55
CA PRO A 43 21.91 -4.77 12.74
C PRO A 43 21.96 -5.34 14.16
N GLU A 44 21.61 -4.53 15.17
CA GLU A 44 21.61 -4.92 16.57
C GLU A 44 20.71 -6.12 16.87
N TRP A 45 19.69 -6.35 16.06
CA TRP A 45 18.79 -7.49 16.19
C TRP A 45 19.32 -8.80 15.60
N TYR A 46 20.43 -8.73 14.87
CA TYR A 46 21.07 -9.88 14.24
C TYR A 46 22.38 -10.30 14.96
N ILE A 47 22.96 -9.41 15.74
CA ILE A 47 24.16 -9.69 16.53
C ILE A 47 23.75 -10.54 17.74
N GLY A 48 24.32 -11.75 17.85
CA GLY A 48 24.06 -12.65 18.98
C GLY A 48 22.76 -13.46 18.92
N GLY A 49 22.01 -13.44 17.83
CA GLY A 49 20.86 -14.32 17.62
C GLY A 49 21.28 -15.77 17.36
N ASP A 50 20.37 -16.71 17.67
CA ASP A 50 20.60 -18.18 17.52
C ASP A 50 20.92 -18.61 16.09
N ASN A 51 20.78 -17.72 15.15
CA ASN A 51 20.93 -18.05 13.74
C ASN A 51 22.34 -17.70 13.24
N LYS A 52 23.32 -18.49 13.65
CA LYS A 52 24.72 -18.35 13.23
C LYS A 52 24.93 -18.35 11.71
N ASN A 53 23.94 -18.88 10.96
CA ASN A 53 23.96 -18.98 9.50
C ASN A 53 22.97 -18.03 8.81
N GLY A 54 22.25 -17.19 9.55
CA GLY A 54 21.08 -16.47 9.05
C GLY A 54 21.25 -15.00 8.77
N GLU A 55 22.45 -14.44 8.97
CA GLU A 55 22.69 -13.04 8.64
C GLU A 55 22.71 -12.87 7.13
N SER A 56 21.58 -12.42 6.62
CA SER A 56 21.52 -12.00 5.22
C SER A 56 22.50 -10.84 5.02
N LYS A 57 23.32 -10.88 3.94
CA LYS A 57 24.13 -9.74 3.48
C LYS A 57 23.29 -8.46 3.26
N LYS A 58 21.95 -8.57 3.32
CA LYS A 58 20.98 -7.49 3.22
C LYS A 58 20.53 -6.95 4.60
N ALA A 59 20.92 -7.59 5.71
CA ALA A 59 20.63 -7.09 7.05
C ALA A 59 21.24 -5.70 7.22
N GLY A 60 20.46 -4.75 7.72
CA GLY A 60 20.89 -3.36 7.89
C GLY A 60 21.01 -2.53 6.60
N LYS A 61 20.65 -3.09 5.46
CA LYS A 61 20.58 -2.33 4.19
C LYS A 61 19.14 -1.95 3.91
N GLN A 62 18.93 -0.74 3.40
CA GLN A 62 17.66 -0.33 2.86
C GLN A 62 17.27 -1.26 1.70
N PHE A 63 16.05 -1.74 1.68
CA PHE A 63 15.58 -2.62 0.62
C PHE A 63 15.53 -1.90 -0.74
N PHE A 64 15.23 -0.59 -0.71
CA PHE A 64 15.05 0.22 -1.91
C PHE A 64 15.68 1.59 -1.76
N ASN A 65 16.46 2.02 -2.75
CA ASN A 65 17.05 3.37 -2.78
C ASN A 65 15.98 4.48 -2.89
N THR A 66 14.76 4.14 -3.30
CA THR A 66 13.62 5.05 -3.41
C THR A 66 13.00 5.43 -2.06
N ASP A 67 13.29 4.66 -1.01
CA ASP A 67 12.73 4.91 0.32
C ASP A 67 13.28 6.19 0.97
N CYS A 68 14.41 6.72 0.49
CA CYS A 68 15.09 7.86 1.09
C CYS A 68 14.53 9.21 0.71
N ASN A 69 13.93 9.35 -0.48
CA ASN A 69 13.52 10.63 -1.07
C ASN A 69 12.01 10.74 -1.32
N PHE A 70 11.23 9.86 -0.71
CA PHE A 70 9.78 9.88 -0.85
C PHE A 70 9.18 11.09 -0.11
N ASN A 71 8.50 11.97 -0.87
CA ASN A 71 7.80 13.12 -0.32
C ASN A 71 6.31 12.81 -0.18
N ILE A 72 5.87 12.52 1.03
CA ILE A 72 4.49 12.17 1.34
C ILE A 72 3.51 13.30 0.98
N ALA A 73 3.90 14.57 1.12
CA ALA A 73 3.03 15.69 0.79
C ALA A 73 2.75 15.77 -0.71
N GLU A 74 3.78 15.63 -1.55
CA GLU A 74 3.62 15.59 -3.01
C GLU A 74 2.80 14.38 -3.45
N TYR A 75 2.99 13.26 -2.77
CA TYR A 75 2.26 12.04 -3.05
C TYR A 75 0.76 12.19 -2.74
N PHE A 76 0.41 12.74 -1.57
CA PHE A 76 -0.98 13.05 -1.24
C PHE A 76 -1.59 14.08 -2.20
N HIS A 77 -0.80 15.08 -2.62
CA HIS A 77 -1.24 16.02 -3.65
C HIS A 77 -1.59 15.29 -4.95
N PHE A 78 -0.71 14.42 -5.43
CA PHE A 78 -0.92 13.60 -6.62
C PHE A 78 -2.20 12.78 -6.51
N CYS A 79 -2.36 11.98 -5.47
CA CYS A 79 -3.52 11.13 -5.25
C CYS A 79 -4.82 11.94 -5.15
N ASN A 80 -4.79 13.03 -4.38
CA ASN A 80 -5.95 13.92 -4.21
C ASN A 80 -6.37 14.57 -5.52
N ARG A 81 -5.41 14.93 -6.38
CA ARG A 81 -5.67 15.48 -7.71
C ARG A 81 -6.31 14.47 -8.65
N LEU A 82 -6.04 13.21 -8.49
CA LEU A 82 -6.57 12.15 -9.36
C LEU A 82 -7.88 11.54 -8.85
N LEU A 83 -8.28 11.77 -7.62
CA LEU A 83 -9.60 11.35 -7.14
C LEU A 83 -10.73 12.18 -7.76
N LYS A 84 -11.88 11.53 -8.03
CA LYS A 84 -13.13 12.19 -8.38
C LYS A 84 -13.53 13.19 -7.27
N LYS A 85 -14.35 14.16 -7.63
CA LYS A 85 -15.05 14.98 -6.64
C LYS A 85 -16.13 14.15 -5.95
N GLU A 86 -16.46 14.49 -4.72
CA GLU A 86 -17.57 13.85 -4.04
C GLU A 86 -18.90 14.14 -4.75
N PRO A 87 -19.70 13.10 -5.02
CA PRO A 87 -21.02 13.26 -5.60
C PRO A 87 -22.01 13.82 -4.55
N LYS A 88 -23.18 14.27 -5.00
CA LYS A 88 -24.26 14.70 -4.08
C LYS A 88 -24.81 13.52 -3.28
N GLU A 89 -24.84 12.34 -3.87
CA GLU A 89 -25.38 11.12 -3.27
C GLU A 89 -24.44 10.56 -2.17
N LYS A 90 -25.06 10.06 -1.10
CA LYS A 90 -24.35 9.37 -0.02
C LYS A 90 -23.93 7.98 -0.48
N GLY A 91 -22.83 7.46 0.06
CA GLY A 91 -22.35 6.11 -0.25
C GLY A 91 -21.80 5.93 -1.67
N GLN A 92 -21.46 7.03 -2.34
CA GLN A 92 -20.89 7.03 -3.69
C GLN A 92 -19.57 7.81 -3.76
N ALA A 93 -19.04 8.23 -2.63
CA ALA A 93 -17.81 9.02 -2.60
C ALA A 93 -16.59 8.19 -3.04
N PRO A 94 -15.59 8.83 -3.66
CA PRO A 94 -14.31 8.19 -3.94
C PRO A 94 -13.51 7.99 -2.65
N ALA A 95 -12.63 6.99 -2.65
CA ALA A 95 -11.75 6.69 -1.54
C ALA A 95 -10.30 6.52 -1.97
N MET A 96 -9.40 6.71 -1.01
CA MET A 96 -7.98 6.40 -1.14
C MET A 96 -7.61 5.37 -0.08
N ILE A 97 -7.01 4.26 -0.49
CA ILE A 97 -6.48 3.22 0.41
C ILE A 97 -4.97 3.34 0.41
N VAL A 98 -4.37 3.59 1.57
CA VAL A 98 -2.93 3.75 1.72
C VAL A 98 -2.37 2.59 2.53
N PHE A 99 -1.62 1.70 1.89
CA PHE A 99 -0.80 0.71 2.59
C PHE A 99 0.41 1.40 3.20
N CYS A 100 0.65 1.14 4.48
CA CYS A 100 1.75 1.74 5.23
C CYS A 100 2.19 0.84 6.38
N ALA A 101 3.37 1.08 6.94
CA ALA A 101 3.77 0.46 8.18
C ALA A 101 2.94 1.02 9.35
N PHE A 102 2.84 0.25 10.44
CA PHE A 102 2.10 0.65 11.63
C PHE A 102 2.57 2.01 12.16
N GLU A 103 3.87 2.22 12.19
CA GLU A 103 4.52 3.45 12.67
C GLU A 103 4.24 4.67 11.78
N GLN A 104 3.83 4.44 10.53
CA GLN A 104 3.50 5.50 9.58
C GLN A 104 2.03 5.92 9.64
N ILE A 105 1.17 5.18 10.34
CA ILE A 105 -0.27 5.48 10.41
C ILE A 105 -0.53 6.93 10.88
N PRO A 106 0.09 7.44 11.97
CA PRO A 106 -0.13 8.82 12.40
C PRO A 106 0.21 9.85 11.31
N MET A 107 1.30 9.63 10.58
CA MET A 107 1.70 10.48 9.46
C MET A 107 0.68 10.43 8.31
N VAL A 108 0.21 9.23 7.95
CA VAL A 108 -0.81 9.07 6.90
C VAL A 108 -2.10 9.79 7.26
N LEU A 109 -2.56 9.71 8.51
CA LEU A 109 -3.75 10.42 9.00
C LEU A 109 -3.55 11.92 8.95
N GLN A 110 -2.42 12.43 9.45
CA GLN A 110 -2.10 13.86 9.46
C GLN A 110 -2.08 14.45 8.03
N TYR A 111 -1.44 13.76 7.08
CA TYR A 111 -1.44 14.21 5.68
C TYR A 111 -2.80 14.01 5.03
N GLY A 112 -3.54 12.97 5.39
CA GLY A 112 -4.93 12.79 4.97
C GLY A 112 -5.78 14.01 5.33
N GLU A 113 -5.77 14.42 6.58
CA GLU A 113 -6.50 15.59 7.07
C GLU A 113 -6.09 16.88 6.33
N LYS A 114 -4.78 17.10 6.18
CA LYS A 114 -4.24 18.26 5.45
C LYS A 114 -4.74 18.36 4.00
N TYR A 115 -5.03 17.22 3.36
CA TYR A 115 -5.58 17.15 2.01
C TYR A 115 -7.10 16.96 1.96
N GLY A 116 -7.79 17.17 3.09
CA GLY A 116 -9.24 17.20 3.19
C GLY A 116 -9.92 15.85 3.40
N PHE A 117 -9.17 14.80 3.72
CA PHE A 117 -9.73 13.53 4.15
C PHE A 117 -9.99 13.59 5.66
N LYS A 118 -11.25 13.77 6.04
CA LYS A 118 -11.65 13.96 7.44
C LYS A 118 -11.91 12.67 8.19
N HIS A 119 -12.08 11.58 7.46
CA HIS A 119 -12.46 10.28 8.00
C HIS A 119 -11.54 9.18 7.51
N SER A 120 -11.37 8.16 8.36
CA SER A 120 -10.55 7.02 8.05
C SER A 120 -11.14 5.72 8.58
N ILE A 121 -10.83 4.61 7.91
CA ILE A 121 -11.13 3.25 8.37
C ILE A 121 -9.81 2.47 8.34
N PRO A 122 -9.34 1.95 9.50
CA PRO A 122 -8.17 1.09 9.51
C PRO A 122 -8.50 -0.28 8.92
N LEU A 123 -7.58 -0.83 8.13
CA LEU A 123 -7.65 -2.19 7.63
C LEU A 123 -6.41 -2.96 8.08
N THR A 124 -6.62 -4.17 8.57
CA THR A 124 -5.56 -5.07 8.99
C THR A 124 -5.55 -6.33 8.13
N PHE A 125 -4.41 -6.67 7.57
CA PHE A 125 -4.23 -7.88 6.77
C PHE A 125 -3.41 -8.89 7.56
N ILE A 126 -3.97 -10.05 7.82
CA ILE A 126 -3.39 -11.10 8.67
C ILE A 126 -2.72 -12.15 7.79
N LYS A 127 -1.42 -12.33 7.97
CA LYS A 127 -0.61 -13.33 7.28
C LYS A 127 -0.51 -14.59 8.12
N ASN A 128 -0.49 -15.74 7.49
CA ASN A 128 -0.14 -17.00 8.15
C ASN A 128 1.38 -17.26 8.18
N TYR A 129 2.18 -16.23 7.88
CA TYR A 129 3.65 -16.27 7.86
C TYR A 129 4.21 -14.91 8.23
N SER A 130 5.48 -14.88 8.66
CA SER A 130 6.23 -13.65 8.83
C SER A 130 7.39 -13.58 7.83
N ALA A 131 7.65 -12.37 7.33
CA ALA A 131 8.88 -12.10 6.56
C ALA A 131 10.11 -11.98 7.49
N GLN A 132 9.92 -11.93 8.80
CA GLN A 132 10.94 -11.71 9.82
C GLN A 132 11.42 -13.02 10.46
N VAL A 133 11.55 -14.09 9.68
CA VAL A 133 11.91 -15.43 10.17
C VAL A 133 13.21 -15.43 10.99
N LEU A 134 14.19 -14.62 10.60
CA LEU A 134 15.47 -14.51 11.30
C LEU A 134 15.36 -13.98 12.74
N LYS A 135 14.22 -13.43 13.11
CA LYS A 135 13.97 -12.85 14.44
C LYS A 135 13.01 -13.67 15.28
N ALA A 136 12.58 -14.84 14.79
CA ALA A 136 11.57 -15.64 15.44
C ALA A 136 11.93 -16.02 16.89
N ASN A 137 13.22 -16.26 17.15
CA ASN A 137 13.73 -16.64 18.48
C ASN A 137 14.05 -15.43 19.37
N MET A 138 14.02 -14.21 18.84
CA MET A 138 14.45 -13.01 19.57
C MET A 138 13.28 -12.19 20.09
N ARG A 139 12.11 -12.27 19.46
CA ARG A 139 10.93 -11.49 19.82
C ARG A 139 9.68 -11.91 19.03
N VAL A 140 8.55 -11.30 19.40
CA VAL A 140 7.33 -11.39 18.59
C VAL A 140 7.59 -10.84 17.19
N VAL A 141 7.29 -11.62 16.17
CA VAL A 141 7.46 -11.23 14.76
C VAL A 141 6.14 -10.76 14.17
N GLY A 142 6.19 -9.68 13.39
CA GLY A 142 5.00 -9.14 12.74
C GLY A 142 4.47 -10.08 11.66
N ALA A 143 3.18 -10.38 11.74
CA ALA A 143 2.43 -11.14 10.76
C ALA A 143 1.25 -10.35 10.19
N THR A 144 1.26 -9.05 10.35
CA THR A 144 0.23 -8.14 9.86
C THR A 144 0.77 -7.14 8.85
N GLU A 145 -0.09 -6.68 7.98
CA GLU A 145 0.08 -5.46 7.18
C GLU A 145 -1.07 -4.53 7.48
N HIS A 146 -0.89 -3.24 7.26
CA HIS A 146 -1.90 -2.23 7.54
C HIS A 146 -2.19 -1.40 6.31
N ALA A 147 -3.43 -0.97 6.17
CA ALA A 147 -3.81 0.09 5.26
C ALA A 147 -4.88 0.96 5.90
N ILE A 148 -4.97 2.20 5.44
CA ILE A 148 -5.96 3.15 5.88
C ILE A 148 -6.82 3.54 4.69
N VAL A 149 -8.14 3.36 4.81
CA VAL A 149 -9.10 3.93 3.87
C VAL A 149 -9.35 5.38 4.27
N LEU A 150 -9.05 6.31 3.40
CA LEU A 150 -9.25 7.74 3.62
C LEU A 150 -10.41 8.24 2.75
N TYR A 151 -11.32 9.00 3.32
CA TYR A 151 -12.42 9.66 2.61
C TYR A 151 -12.75 11.01 3.21
N ARG A 152 -13.46 11.86 2.43
CA ARG A 152 -13.72 13.26 2.81
C ARG A 152 -14.93 13.36 3.73
N ASP A 153 -16.02 13.94 3.26
CA ASP A 153 -17.23 14.19 4.07
C ASP A 153 -18.26 13.07 3.96
N LYS A 154 -18.33 12.42 2.81
CA LYS A 154 -19.34 11.39 2.53
C LYS A 154 -18.73 10.00 2.54
N LEU A 155 -19.52 9.03 2.99
CA LEU A 155 -19.14 7.63 2.97
C LEU A 155 -18.72 7.20 1.56
N PRO A 156 -17.64 6.46 1.44
CA PRO A 156 -17.20 5.92 0.17
C PRO A 156 -18.20 4.90 -0.38
N LYS A 157 -18.08 4.63 -1.67
CA LYS A 157 -18.79 3.51 -2.28
C LYS A 157 -18.42 2.23 -1.54
N PHE A 158 -19.43 1.42 -1.27
CA PHE A 158 -19.27 0.21 -0.47
C PHE A 158 -20.19 -0.90 -0.95
N ASN A 159 -19.61 -1.93 -1.57
CA ASN A 159 -20.31 -3.09 -2.09
C ASN A 159 -20.04 -4.30 -1.20
N ASN A 160 -21.03 -4.69 -0.42
CA ASN A 160 -20.90 -5.83 0.49
C ASN A 160 -21.81 -7.01 0.13
N HIS A 161 -22.63 -6.86 -0.92
CA HIS A 161 -23.60 -7.89 -1.33
C HIS A 161 -24.50 -8.36 -0.18
N GLY A 162 -24.85 -7.46 0.74
CA GLY A 162 -25.67 -7.77 1.91
C GLY A 162 -24.93 -8.49 3.05
N HIS A 163 -23.63 -8.66 2.97
CA HIS A 163 -22.81 -9.33 4.00
C HIS A 163 -21.96 -8.33 4.77
N MET A 164 -21.71 -8.64 6.04
CA MET A 164 -20.80 -7.86 6.87
C MET A 164 -19.37 -7.99 6.34
N VAL A 165 -18.67 -6.87 6.25
CA VAL A 165 -17.25 -6.81 5.91
C VAL A 165 -16.50 -6.33 7.15
N PHE A 166 -15.57 -7.14 7.63
CA PHE A 166 -14.72 -6.81 8.75
C PHE A 166 -13.57 -5.91 8.31
N ASP A 167 -12.96 -5.21 9.26
CA ASP A 167 -11.78 -4.38 9.06
C ASP A 167 -10.47 -5.19 8.99
N TRP A 168 -10.57 -6.51 8.95
CA TRP A 168 -9.45 -7.41 8.77
C TRP A 168 -9.67 -8.36 7.58
N PHE A 169 -8.55 -8.74 6.93
CA PHE A 169 -8.52 -9.61 5.76
C PHE A 169 -7.43 -10.66 5.90
N GLU A 170 -7.69 -11.86 5.41
CA GLU A 170 -6.63 -12.86 5.25
C GLU A 170 -5.69 -12.46 4.11
N TRP A 171 -4.40 -12.45 4.42
CA TRP A 171 -3.35 -12.25 3.43
C TRP A 171 -2.78 -13.60 3.00
N LYS A 172 -3.42 -14.24 2.04
CA LYS A 172 -2.93 -15.48 1.44
C LYS A 172 -1.96 -15.17 0.32
N ARG A 173 -0.86 -15.91 0.26
CA ARG A 173 0.06 -15.81 -0.88
C ARG A 173 -0.66 -16.26 -2.14
N ASP A 174 -0.41 -15.57 -3.24
CA ASP A 174 -0.90 -15.97 -4.55
C ASP A 174 -0.26 -17.30 -4.98
N SER A 175 -1.00 -18.09 -5.76
CA SER A 175 -0.44 -19.23 -6.45
C SER A 175 0.60 -18.75 -7.48
N LYS A 176 1.82 -19.28 -7.40
CA LYS A 176 2.87 -18.94 -8.38
C LYS A 176 2.53 -19.34 -9.80
N LYS A 177 1.64 -20.32 -9.98
CA LYS A 177 1.15 -20.76 -11.29
C LYS A 177 0.21 -19.76 -11.92
N GLU A 178 -0.65 -19.13 -11.12
CA GLU A 178 -1.64 -18.16 -11.58
C GLU A 178 -1.07 -16.73 -11.62
N TYR A 179 -0.35 -16.37 -10.56
CA TYR A 179 0.26 -15.05 -10.41
C TYR A 179 1.75 -15.20 -10.06
N PRO A 180 2.63 -15.20 -11.06
CA PRO A 180 4.06 -15.34 -10.80
C PRO A 180 4.56 -14.19 -9.93
N LYS A 181 5.45 -14.50 -8.99
CA LYS A 181 6.07 -13.49 -8.14
C LYS A 181 7.13 -12.73 -8.93
N ILE A 182 6.81 -11.53 -9.37
CA ILE A 182 7.69 -10.64 -10.13
C ILE A 182 8.41 -9.62 -9.25
N HIS A 183 7.94 -9.43 -8.01
CA HIS A 183 8.51 -8.47 -7.07
C HIS A 183 8.61 -9.07 -5.64
N PRO A 184 9.69 -8.79 -4.87
CA PRO A 184 9.86 -9.34 -3.51
C PRO A 184 8.72 -9.00 -2.55
N THR A 185 8.19 -7.78 -2.63
CA THR A 185 7.13 -7.23 -1.76
C THR A 185 5.76 -7.16 -2.45
N GLN A 186 5.57 -7.95 -3.52
CA GLN A 186 4.31 -7.99 -4.25
C GLN A 186 3.12 -8.24 -3.32
N LYS A 187 2.14 -7.33 -3.36
CA LYS A 187 0.86 -7.50 -2.66
C LYS A 187 0.03 -8.59 -3.35
N PRO A 188 -0.65 -9.46 -2.60
CA PRO A 188 -1.48 -10.50 -3.18
C PRO A 188 -2.58 -9.93 -4.06
N VAL A 189 -2.73 -10.51 -5.24
CA VAL A 189 -3.76 -10.09 -6.21
C VAL A 189 -5.16 -10.25 -5.64
N ASN A 190 -5.41 -11.32 -4.87
CA ASN A 190 -6.71 -11.58 -4.26
C ASN A 190 -7.10 -10.48 -3.24
N VAL A 191 -6.14 -9.97 -2.46
CA VAL A 191 -6.37 -8.85 -1.53
C VAL A 191 -6.78 -7.60 -2.31
N LEU A 192 -6.02 -7.28 -3.37
CA LEU A 192 -6.29 -6.10 -4.19
C LEU A 192 -7.62 -6.20 -4.94
N LYS A 193 -7.95 -7.36 -5.49
CA LYS A 193 -9.25 -7.63 -6.11
C LYS A 193 -10.39 -7.39 -5.12
N ARG A 194 -10.27 -7.95 -3.90
CA ARG A 194 -11.30 -7.79 -2.87
C ARG A 194 -11.53 -6.33 -2.48
N LEU A 195 -10.47 -5.54 -2.32
CA LEU A 195 -10.59 -4.10 -2.05
C LEU A 195 -11.25 -3.36 -3.20
N ILE A 196 -10.91 -3.69 -4.43
CA ILE A 196 -11.52 -3.11 -5.62
C ILE A 196 -13.02 -3.43 -5.66
N GLU A 197 -13.42 -4.67 -5.45
CA GLU A 197 -14.81 -5.10 -5.42
C GLU A 197 -15.65 -4.35 -4.38
N ILE A 198 -15.07 -4.13 -3.18
CA ILE A 198 -15.76 -3.41 -2.11
C ILE A 198 -15.97 -1.93 -2.45
N PHE A 199 -14.97 -1.25 -3.01
CA PHE A 199 -14.96 0.21 -3.11
C PHE A 199 -15.23 0.75 -4.52
N THR A 200 -15.55 -0.11 -5.49
CA THR A 200 -15.85 0.33 -6.87
C THR A 200 -16.94 -0.53 -7.51
N ASP A 201 -17.60 0.04 -8.52
CA ASP A 201 -18.49 -0.69 -9.44
C ASP A 201 -17.78 -1.02 -10.74
N ASP A 202 -18.45 -1.83 -11.57
CA ASP A 202 -18.01 -2.08 -12.93
C ASP A 202 -17.98 -0.78 -13.74
N GLY A 203 -16.87 -0.56 -14.43
CA GLY A 203 -16.65 0.65 -15.23
C GLY A 203 -16.03 1.81 -14.44
N ASP A 204 -15.89 1.75 -13.13
CA ASP A 204 -15.17 2.76 -12.38
C ASP A 204 -13.67 2.78 -12.72
N VAL A 205 -13.10 3.97 -12.79
CA VAL A 205 -11.66 4.16 -12.93
C VAL A 205 -10.97 3.92 -11.58
N ARG A 206 -9.93 3.10 -11.61
CA ARG A 206 -9.12 2.75 -10.45
C ARG A 206 -7.67 3.10 -10.75
N LEU A 207 -7.03 3.77 -9.83
CA LEU A 207 -5.60 4.06 -9.88
C LEU A 207 -4.88 3.20 -8.85
N ARG A 208 -3.89 2.46 -9.30
CA ARG A 208 -2.96 1.79 -8.41
C ARG A 208 -1.57 2.32 -8.67
N GLU A 209 -0.93 2.80 -7.64
CA GLU A 209 0.50 3.02 -7.64
C GLU A 209 1.16 1.89 -6.84
N ALA A 210 2.20 1.33 -7.42
CA ALA A 210 3.08 0.38 -6.78
C ALA A 210 4.46 1.02 -6.66
N GLU A 211 5.09 0.83 -5.53
CA GLU A 211 6.48 1.16 -5.30
C GLU A 211 7.35 0.63 -6.44
N ARG A 212 8.10 1.51 -7.10
CA ARG A 212 8.96 1.13 -8.22
C ARG A 212 10.43 1.26 -7.83
N HIS A 213 11.17 0.23 -8.16
CA HIS A 213 12.61 0.34 -8.26
C HIS A 213 12.96 1.32 -9.37
N CYS A 214 13.59 2.43 -9.01
CA CYS A 214 14.32 3.23 -9.98
C CYS A 214 15.50 2.38 -10.45
N GLY A 215 15.32 1.68 -11.57
CA GLY A 215 16.40 0.97 -12.22
C GLY A 215 17.52 1.97 -12.51
N ARG A 216 18.73 1.72 -12.01
CA ARG A 216 19.92 2.39 -12.52
C ARG A 216 19.90 2.24 -14.03
N GLN A 217 19.73 3.32 -14.75
CA GLN A 217 20.27 3.40 -16.09
C GLN A 217 21.77 3.20 -15.94
N ARG A 218 22.28 2.07 -16.42
CA ARG A 218 23.70 1.91 -16.66
C ARG A 218 24.01 2.77 -17.88
N ASN A 219 24.75 3.85 -17.66
CA ASN A 219 25.53 4.45 -18.74
C ASN A 219 26.65 3.49 -19.11
#